data_b771713699576e43f1c48d4cee5d738b
#
_entry.id   b771713699576e43f1c48d4cee5d738b
#
_cell.length_a   1.000
_cell.length_b   1.000
_cell.length_c   1.000
_cell.angle_alpha   90.00
_cell.angle_beta   90.00
_cell.angle_gamma   90.00
#
_symmetry.space_group_name_H-M   'P 1'
#
loop_
_entity.id
_entity.type
_entity.pdbx_description
1 polymer ?
#
loop_
_entity_poly.entity_id
_entity_poly.type
_entity_poly.pdbx_seq_one_letter_code
_entity_poly.pdbx_strand_id
1 'polypeptide(L)'
;MRIVVSGTHASGKSTLISDFAVRHPDFAVLPDPFDLIDETWDRPSAALFARQLRVAAERLRSDDLAPNVIAERGPLDFLAYLLALDELTGASASPELLERSATIAADALSHVDLLVVLPLDAAAAIEVGADEDPELRSAMNDVLMDLIDDPDLVGSGLEVVEIVGTPSQRLLRLESLVGR
;
A
#
# COMPACT_ATOMS: atom_id res chain seq x y z
N MET A 1 -3.51 2.94 17.25
CA MET A 1 -3.73 1.96 16.17
C MET A 1 -3.21 2.52 14.86
N ARG A 2 -2.37 1.76 14.15
CA ARG A 2 -1.82 2.14 12.83
C ARG A 2 -2.40 1.21 11.76
N ILE A 3 -3.17 1.77 10.84
CA ILE A 3 -3.81 1.06 9.73
C ILE A 3 -3.12 1.47 8.43
N VAL A 4 -2.81 0.51 7.58
CA VAL A 4 -2.36 0.76 6.21
C VAL A 4 -3.39 0.20 5.24
N VAL A 5 -3.77 0.99 4.23
CA VAL A 5 -4.65 0.55 3.14
C VAL A 5 -3.81 0.42 1.88
N SER A 6 -3.55 -0.82 1.50
CA SER A 6 -2.73 -1.23 0.36
C SER A 6 -3.57 -1.64 -0.85
N GLY A 7 -2.97 -1.57 -2.01
CA GLY A 7 -3.56 -1.96 -3.29
C GLY A 7 -3.03 -1.12 -4.44
N THR A 8 -3.24 -1.58 -5.65
CA THR A 8 -2.77 -0.90 -6.86
C THR A 8 -3.42 0.47 -7.04
N HIS A 9 -2.99 1.19 -8.08
CA HIS A 9 -3.69 2.40 -8.50
C HIS A 9 -5.15 2.09 -8.86
N ALA A 10 -6.07 3.05 -8.62
CA ALA A 10 -7.51 2.91 -8.88
C ALA A 10 -8.16 1.65 -8.24
N SER A 11 -7.66 1.16 -7.08
CA SER A 11 -8.32 0.09 -6.30
C SER A 11 -9.39 0.60 -5.33
N GLY A 12 -9.54 1.94 -5.17
CA GLY A 12 -10.53 2.55 -4.30
C GLY A 12 -10.04 2.88 -2.89
N LYS A 13 -8.73 2.91 -2.66
CA LYS A 13 -8.12 3.26 -1.35
C LYS A 13 -8.53 4.63 -0.85
N SER A 14 -8.32 5.68 -1.65
CA SER A 14 -8.61 7.06 -1.30
C SER A 14 -10.09 7.25 -0.93
N THR A 15 -11.00 6.59 -1.66
CA THR A 15 -12.43 6.59 -1.34
C THR A 15 -12.70 5.96 0.03
N LEU A 16 -12.15 4.77 0.27
CA LEU A 16 -12.32 4.07 1.55
C LEU A 16 -11.77 4.89 2.72
N ILE A 17 -10.57 5.46 2.57
CA ILE A 17 -9.93 6.27 3.61
C ILE A 17 -10.70 7.56 3.88
N SER A 18 -11.15 8.24 2.82
CA SER A 18 -11.96 9.46 2.96
C SER A 18 -13.28 9.20 3.70
N ASP A 19 -14.00 8.14 3.30
CA ASP A 19 -15.27 7.76 3.93
C ASP A 19 -15.05 7.35 5.40
N PHE A 20 -13.97 6.62 5.68
CA PHE A 20 -13.60 6.22 7.05
C PHE A 20 -13.24 7.42 7.91
N ALA A 21 -12.41 8.33 7.44
CA ALA A 21 -11.97 9.51 8.19
C ALA A 21 -13.12 10.45 8.57
N VAL A 22 -14.15 10.56 7.72
CA VAL A 22 -15.36 11.33 8.04
C VAL A 22 -16.09 10.76 9.26
N ARG A 23 -16.09 9.43 9.44
CA ARG A 23 -16.77 8.76 10.54
C ARG A 23 -15.89 8.58 11.79
N HIS A 24 -14.58 8.57 11.59
CA HIS A 24 -13.57 8.36 12.63
C HIS A 24 -12.58 9.53 12.68
N PRO A 25 -13.02 10.72 13.15
CA PRO A 25 -12.19 11.93 13.15
C PRO A 25 -11.03 11.88 14.14
N ASP A 26 -10.94 10.85 14.97
CA ASP A 26 -9.83 10.55 15.86
C ASP A 26 -8.65 9.85 15.14
N PHE A 27 -8.84 9.43 13.87
CA PHE A 27 -7.77 8.91 13.03
C PHE A 27 -7.14 10.01 12.18
N ALA A 28 -5.84 10.19 12.31
CA ALA A 28 -5.08 11.04 11.40
C ALA A 28 -4.85 10.30 10.07
N VAL A 29 -5.09 11.00 8.96
CA VAL A 29 -4.86 10.44 7.61
C VAL A 29 -3.44 10.77 7.16
N LEU A 30 -2.68 9.74 6.77
CA LEU A 30 -1.44 9.89 6.02
C LEU A 30 -1.76 9.71 4.53
N PRO A 31 -1.62 10.78 3.72
CA PRO A 31 -1.91 10.71 2.29
C PRO A 31 -0.92 9.82 1.54
N ASP A 32 -1.24 9.49 0.28
CA ASP A 32 -0.35 8.71 -0.57
C ASP A 32 1.04 9.36 -0.65
N PRO A 33 2.13 8.62 -0.43
CA PRO A 33 3.49 9.14 -0.62
C PRO A 33 3.76 9.70 -2.02
N PHE A 34 3.02 9.27 -3.03
CA PHE A 34 3.10 9.85 -4.38
C PHE A 34 2.74 11.33 -4.40
N ASP A 35 1.78 11.75 -3.59
CA ASP A 35 1.35 13.16 -3.51
C ASP A 35 2.38 14.07 -2.85
N LEU A 36 3.37 13.48 -2.18
CA LEU A 36 4.40 14.22 -1.42
C LEU A 36 5.68 14.47 -2.21
N ILE A 37 5.85 13.82 -3.35
CA ILE A 37 7.05 13.94 -4.17
C ILE A 37 6.69 14.73 -5.44
N ASP A 38 7.22 15.93 -5.51
CA ASP A 38 7.05 16.88 -6.62
C ASP A 38 7.94 16.49 -7.82
N GLU A 39 7.80 15.23 -8.28
CA GLU A 39 8.50 14.73 -9.47
C GLU A 39 7.49 14.50 -10.59
N THR A 40 7.73 15.15 -11.72
CA THR A 40 7.00 14.89 -12.95
C THR A 40 7.26 13.44 -13.39
N TRP A 41 6.19 12.67 -13.41
CA TRP A 41 6.19 11.24 -13.74
C TRP A 41 6.42 11.03 -15.25
N ASP A 42 7.66 11.01 -15.67
CA ASP A 42 7.91 10.66 -17.06
C ASP A 42 7.90 9.13 -17.28
N ARG A 43 8.32 8.32 -16.30
CA ARG A 43 8.24 6.83 -16.35
C ARG A 43 8.43 6.18 -14.99
N PRO A 44 7.73 5.05 -14.68
CA PRO A 44 8.02 4.20 -13.54
C PRO A 44 9.49 3.75 -13.52
N SER A 45 10.15 3.81 -12.37
CA SER A 45 11.54 3.36 -12.23
C SER A 45 11.80 2.71 -10.87
N ALA A 46 12.76 1.78 -10.82
CA ALA A 46 13.17 1.12 -9.58
C ALA A 46 13.65 2.13 -8.51
N ALA A 47 14.37 3.15 -8.92
CA ALA A 47 14.86 4.19 -8.00
C ALA A 47 13.70 4.98 -7.37
N LEU A 48 12.67 5.29 -8.15
CA LEU A 48 11.49 5.99 -7.68
C LEU A 48 10.72 5.14 -6.67
N PHE A 49 10.40 3.88 -6.99
CA PHE A 49 9.69 3.00 -6.07
C PHE A 49 10.48 2.73 -4.78
N ALA A 50 11.79 2.54 -4.86
CA ALA A 50 12.64 2.40 -3.68
C ALA A 50 12.68 3.68 -2.82
N ARG A 51 12.57 4.87 -3.41
CA ARG A 51 12.46 6.13 -2.70
C ARG A 51 11.11 6.25 -1.99
N GLN A 52 10.01 5.96 -2.70
CA GLN A 52 8.66 5.97 -2.15
C GLN A 52 8.52 4.98 -0.99
N LEU A 53 9.09 3.78 -1.12
CA LEU A 53 9.14 2.78 -0.07
C LEU A 53 9.77 3.35 1.21
N ARG A 54 10.93 4.01 1.09
CA ARG A 54 11.60 4.62 2.24
C ARG A 54 10.76 5.71 2.89
N VAL A 55 10.14 6.59 2.10
CA VAL A 55 9.25 7.64 2.61
C VAL A 55 8.06 7.04 3.37
N ALA A 56 7.41 6.02 2.78
CA ALA A 56 6.31 5.31 3.44
C ALA A 56 6.75 4.66 4.75
N ALA A 57 7.91 3.99 4.75
CA ALA A 57 8.47 3.33 5.92
C ALA A 57 8.84 4.31 7.04
N GLU A 58 9.50 5.42 6.71
CA GLU A 58 9.88 6.47 7.66
C GLU A 58 8.65 7.09 8.33
N ARG A 59 7.60 7.33 7.56
CA ARG A 59 6.35 7.88 8.08
C ARG A 59 5.69 6.93 9.09
N LEU A 60 5.64 5.61 8.81
CA LEU A 60 5.03 4.63 9.70
C LEU A 60 5.83 4.39 10.99
N ARG A 61 7.15 4.62 10.96
CA ARG A 61 8.04 4.47 12.13
C ARG A 61 8.16 5.72 12.98
N SER A 62 7.59 6.84 12.55
CA SER A 62 7.72 8.10 13.29
C SER A 62 7.11 8.01 14.68
N ASP A 63 7.83 8.48 15.68
CA ASP A 63 7.37 8.60 17.07
C ASP A 63 6.37 9.76 17.25
N ASP A 64 6.35 10.71 16.32
CA ASP A 64 5.47 11.88 16.33
C ASP A 64 4.07 11.60 15.74
N LEU A 65 3.78 10.34 15.37
CA LEU A 65 2.45 9.98 14.84
C LEU A 65 1.36 10.11 15.90
N ALA A 66 0.17 10.51 15.43
CA ALA A 66 -1.04 10.45 16.25
C ALA A 66 -1.28 9.00 16.76
N PRO A 67 -1.97 8.82 17.90
CA PRO A 67 -2.25 7.49 18.45
C PRO A 67 -3.02 6.59 17.47
N ASN A 68 -3.91 7.19 16.66
CA ASN A 68 -4.66 6.50 15.62
C ASN A 68 -4.32 7.10 14.25
N VAL A 69 -3.90 6.26 13.32
CA VAL A 69 -3.48 6.65 11.98
C VAL A 69 -4.03 5.67 10.96
N ILE A 70 -4.50 6.21 9.83
CA ILE A 70 -4.80 5.46 8.62
C ILE A 70 -3.97 6.01 7.46
N ALA A 71 -3.14 5.16 6.86
CA ALA A 71 -2.23 5.52 5.78
C ALA A 71 -2.72 5.00 4.44
N GLU A 72 -2.68 5.85 3.42
CA GLU A 72 -2.83 5.41 2.03
C GLU A 72 -1.47 4.97 1.51
N ARG A 73 -1.38 3.70 1.12
CA ARG A 73 -0.17 2.97 0.76
C ARG A 73 0.84 2.83 1.90
N GLY A 74 1.44 1.69 1.94
CA GLY A 74 2.56 1.36 2.80
C GLY A 74 3.82 1.00 2.01
N PRO A 75 4.91 0.69 2.71
CA PRO A 75 6.14 0.25 2.06
C PRO A 75 5.96 -1.03 1.24
N LEU A 76 4.99 -1.89 1.59
CA LEU A 76 4.71 -3.12 0.85
C LEU A 76 4.18 -2.86 -0.55
N ASP A 77 3.35 -1.82 -0.74
CA ASP A 77 2.87 -1.39 -2.06
C ASP A 77 4.02 -1.05 -3.00
N PHE A 78 5.02 -0.32 -2.49
CA PHE A 78 6.17 0.09 -3.30
C PHE A 78 7.17 -1.04 -3.52
N LEU A 79 7.27 -1.99 -2.59
CA LEU A 79 8.01 -3.23 -2.81
C LEU A 79 7.35 -4.05 -3.92
N ALA A 80 6.02 -4.16 -3.92
CA ALA A 80 5.28 -4.85 -4.97
C ALA A 80 5.48 -4.20 -6.35
N TYR A 81 5.43 -2.86 -6.42
CA TYR A 81 5.75 -2.15 -7.67
C TYR A 81 7.18 -2.37 -8.14
N LEU A 82 8.14 -2.38 -7.20
CA LEU A 82 9.55 -2.59 -7.51
C LEU A 82 9.80 -3.98 -8.10
N LEU A 83 9.23 -5.01 -7.48
CA LEU A 83 9.32 -6.40 -7.94
C LEU A 83 8.58 -6.61 -9.26
N ALA A 84 7.35 -6.09 -9.40
CA ALA A 84 6.59 -6.19 -10.63
C ALA A 84 7.30 -5.51 -11.82
N LEU A 85 7.92 -4.35 -11.59
CA LEU A 85 8.71 -3.68 -12.62
C LEU A 85 9.94 -4.50 -13.02
N ASP A 86 10.61 -5.15 -12.06
CA ASP A 86 11.75 -6.01 -12.31
C ASP A 86 11.36 -7.25 -13.13
N GLU A 87 10.25 -7.88 -12.81
CA GLU A 87 9.69 -9.02 -13.56
C GLU A 87 9.35 -8.66 -15.00
N LEU A 88 8.68 -7.52 -15.22
CA LEU A 88 8.25 -7.07 -16.54
C LEU A 88 9.40 -6.62 -17.44
N THR A 89 10.45 -6.04 -16.86
CA THR A 89 11.55 -5.43 -17.64
C THR A 89 12.82 -6.27 -17.68
N GLY A 90 12.92 -7.30 -16.83
CA GLY A 90 14.04 -8.24 -16.79
C GLY A 90 15.35 -7.63 -16.29
N ALA A 91 15.35 -6.96 -15.15
CA ALA A 91 16.51 -6.40 -14.44
C ALA A 91 16.53 -4.86 -14.31
N SER A 92 15.46 -4.29 -13.79
CA SER A 92 15.42 -2.86 -13.43
C SER A 92 16.03 -2.57 -12.07
N ALA A 93 16.12 -3.57 -11.19
CA ALA A 93 16.63 -3.44 -9.83
C ALA A 93 17.78 -4.42 -9.55
N SER A 94 18.79 -3.99 -8.77
CA SER A 94 19.83 -4.93 -8.34
C SER A 94 19.31 -5.81 -7.19
N PRO A 95 19.85 -7.06 -7.03
CA PRO A 95 19.48 -7.92 -5.91
C PRO A 95 19.63 -7.26 -4.54
N GLU A 96 20.70 -6.46 -4.37
CA GLU A 96 20.95 -5.73 -3.13
C GLU A 96 19.90 -4.64 -2.86
N LEU A 97 19.35 -4.01 -3.91
CA LEU A 97 18.26 -3.04 -3.78
C LEU A 97 16.97 -3.74 -3.36
N LEU A 98 16.65 -4.88 -3.95
CA LEU A 98 15.47 -5.68 -3.61
C LEU A 98 15.52 -6.18 -2.17
N GLU A 99 16.64 -6.79 -1.75
CA GLU A 99 16.85 -7.29 -0.38
C GLU A 99 16.74 -6.17 0.66
N ARG A 100 17.38 -5.02 0.40
CA ARG A 100 17.29 -3.85 1.28
C ARG A 100 15.86 -3.33 1.36
N SER A 101 15.15 -3.29 0.24
CA SER A 101 13.78 -2.82 0.20
C SER A 101 12.84 -3.73 0.97
N ALA A 102 13.00 -5.05 0.85
CA ALA A 102 12.26 -6.03 1.62
C ALA A 102 12.51 -5.88 3.14
N THR A 103 13.78 -5.71 3.54
CA THR A 103 14.16 -5.48 4.94
C THR A 103 13.50 -4.21 5.51
N ILE A 104 13.51 -3.11 4.75
CA ILE A 104 12.89 -1.84 5.17
C ILE A 104 11.36 -1.99 5.29
N ALA A 105 10.74 -2.72 4.36
CA ALA A 105 9.31 -2.97 4.37
C ALA A 105 8.91 -3.82 5.60
N ALA A 106 9.59 -4.92 5.87
CA ALA A 106 9.34 -5.80 7.01
C ALA A 106 9.47 -5.05 8.34
N ASP A 107 10.56 -4.26 8.51
CA ASP A 107 10.76 -3.44 9.70
C ASP A 107 9.62 -2.43 9.90
N ALA A 108 9.20 -1.73 8.85
CA ALA A 108 8.12 -0.76 8.97
C ALA A 108 6.75 -1.42 9.23
N LEU A 109 6.48 -2.59 8.66
CA LEU A 109 5.26 -3.35 8.90
C LEU A 109 5.15 -3.82 10.35
N SER A 110 6.27 -4.01 11.06
CA SER A 110 6.25 -4.35 12.50
C SER A 110 5.62 -3.27 13.39
N HIS A 111 5.44 -2.06 12.87
CA HIS A 111 4.78 -0.93 13.53
C HIS A 111 3.30 -0.77 13.12
N VAL A 112 2.77 -1.64 12.28
CA VAL A 112 1.39 -1.60 11.77
C VAL A 112 0.54 -2.63 12.51
N ASP A 113 -0.66 -2.22 12.94
CA ASP A 113 -1.60 -3.12 13.63
C ASP A 113 -2.52 -3.84 12.65
N LEU A 114 -2.91 -3.15 11.56
CA LEU A 114 -3.84 -3.68 10.56
C LEU A 114 -3.40 -3.28 9.14
N LEU A 115 -3.18 -4.28 8.30
CA LEU A 115 -2.98 -4.12 6.86
C LEU A 115 -4.26 -4.51 6.12
N VAL A 116 -4.90 -3.52 5.53
CA VAL A 116 -6.08 -3.70 4.67
C VAL A 116 -5.62 -3.76 3.23
N VAL A 117 -5.93 -4.83 2.53
CA VAL A 117 -5.59 -4.98 1.12
C VAL A 117 -6.86 -4.88 0.28
N LEU A 118 -6.83 -4.02 -0.73
CA LEU A 118 -7.88 -3.89 -1.74
C LEU A 118 -7.38 -4.53 -3.05
N PRO A 119 -7.64 -5.82 -3.28
CA PRO A 119 -7.23 -6.49 -4.51
C PRO A 119 -7.97 -5.90 -5.72
N LEU A 120 -7.41 -6.09 -6.91
CA LEU A 120 -8.12 -5.81 -8.14
C LEU A 120 -9.36 -6.68 -8.25
N ASP A 121 -10.50 -6.05 -8.31
CA ASP A 121 -11.78 -6.72 -8.47
C ASP A 121 -12.39 -6.32 -9.82
N ALA A 122 -12.57 -7.30 -10.69
CA ALA A 122 -13.18 -7.08 -12.01
C ALA A 122 -14.63 -6.54 -11.93
N ALA A 123 -15.32 -6.81 -10.80
CA ALA A 123 -16.69 -6.34 -10.57
C ALA A 123 -16.71 -4.87 -10.05
N ALA A 124 -15.63 -4.41 -9.48
CA ALA A 124 -15.47 -3.03 -8.96
C ALA A 124 -14.46 -2.23 -9.80
N ALA A 125 -14.34 -2.52 -11.09
CA ALA A 125 -13.40 -1.87 -11.98
C ALA A 125 -13.63 -0.35 -12.01
N ILE A 126 -12.65 0.39 -11.47
CA ILE A 126 -12.58 1.83 -11.59
C ILE A 126 -11.89 2.14 -12.93
N GLU A 127 -12.45 3.05 -13.72
CA GLU A 127 -11.82 3.48 -14.96
C GLU A 127 -10.42 4.03 -14.65
N VAL A 128 -9.44 3.52 -15.37
CA VAL A 128 -8.03 3.86 -15.23
C VAL A 128 -7.71 4.95 -16.23
N GLY A 129 -6.92 5.94 -15.84
CA GLY A 129 -6.48 7.00 -16.75
C GLY A 129 -5.66 6.44 -17.93
N ALA A 130 -5.67 7.13 -19.06
CA ALA A 130 -4.94 6.72 -20.27
C ALA A 130 -3.41 6.70 -20.09
N ASP A 131 -2.91 7.33 -19.03
CA ASP A 131 -1.48 7.44 -18.71
C ASP A 131 -0.98 6.31 -17.80
N GLU A 132 -1.85 5.37 -17.41
CA GLU A 132 -1.48 4.26 -16.54
C GLU A 132 -1.10 3.02 -17.34
N ASP A 133 -0.05 2.34 -16.87
CA ASP A 133 0.42 1.07 -17.39
C ASP A 133 -0.43 -0.08 -16.81
N PRO A 134 -1.33 -0.70 -17.60
CA PRO A 134 -2.21 -1.76 -17.11
C PRO A 134 -1.45 -3.06 -16.82
N GLU A 135 -0.31 -3.31 -17.48
CA GLU A 135 0.50 -4.50 -17.22
C GLU A 135 1.20 -4.38 -15.87
N LEU A 136 1.83 -3.23 -15.59
CA LEU A 136 2.44 -2.96 -14.29
C LEU A 136 1.41 -2.97 -13.16
N ARG A 137 0.21 -2.44 -13.40
CA ARG A 137 -0.88 -2.46 -12.43
C ARG A 137 -1.32 -3.88 -12.08
N SER A 138 -1.47 -4.77 -13.07
CA SER A 138 -1.82 -6.17 -12.85
C SER A 138 -0.72 -6.92 -12.15
N ALA A 139 0.52 -6.81 -12.64
CA ALA A 139 1.68 -7.47 -12.04
C ALA A 139 1.89 -7.03 -10.58
N MET A 140 1.76 -5.72 -10.29
CA MET A 140 1.84 -5.21 -8.92
C MET A 140 0.77 -5.81 -8.00
N ASN A 141 -0.46 -5.99 -8.50
CA ASN A 141 -1.50 -6.64 -7.71
C ASN A 141 -1.12 -8.07 -7.36
N ASP A 142 -0.68 -8.84 -8.36
CA ASP A 142 -0.34 -10.25 -8.18
C ASP A 142 0.84 -10.39 -7.20
N VAL A 143 1.87 -9.59 -7.37
CA VAL A 143 3.02 -9.56 -6.44
C VAL A 143 2.58 -9.13 -5.03
N LEU A 144 1.70 -8.12 -4.90
CA LEU A 144 1.21 -7.70 -3.58
C LEU A 144 0.47 -8.84 -2.86
N MET A 145 -0.33 -9.61 -3.59
CA MET A 145 -1.05 -10.76 -3.03
C MET A 145 -0.07 -11.86 -2.56
N ASP A 146 1.02 -12.09 -3.29
CA ASP A 146 2.08 -13.03 -2.86
C ASP A 146 2.83 -12.51 -1.63
N LEU A 147 3.14 -11.21 -1.57
CA LEU A 147 3.88 -10.60 -0.47
C LEU A 147 3.13 -10.61 0.87
N ILE A 148 1.80 -10.50 0.85
CA ILE A 148 1.02 -10.54 2.11
C ILE A 148 0.98 -11.93 2.75
N ASP A 149 1.29 -12.96 1.99
CA ASP A 149 1.41 -14.34 2.48
C ASP A 149 2.85 -14.71 2.88
N ASP A 150 3.82 -13.82 2.68
CA ASP A 150 5.22 -14.05 3.05
C ASP A 150 5.46 -13.78 4.54
N PRO A 151 5.73 -14.81 5.36
CA PRO A 151 5.93 -14.66 6.80
C PRO A 151 7.21 -13.90 7.19
N ASP A 152 8.18 -13.76 6.28
CA ASP A 152 9.39 -13.00 6.52
C ASP A 152 9.14 -11.48 6.36
N LEU A 153 8.09 -11.10 5.63
CA LEU A 153 7.64 -9.72 5.47
C LEU A 153 6.52 -9.36 6.44
N VAL A 154 5.53 -10.26 6.54
CA VAL A 154 4.34 -10.06 7.36
C VAL A 154 4.50 -10.83 8.66
N GLY A 155 5.01 -10.17 9.69
CA GLY A 155 5.20 -10.78 11.01
C GLY A 155 3.87 -11.21 11.64
N SER A 156 3.94 -12.21 12.55
CA SER A 156 2.76 -12.82 13.21
C SER A 156 1.91 -11.85 14.07
N GLY A 157 2.38 -10.64 14.29
CA GLY A 157 1.67 -9.59 15.05
C GLY A 157 0.81 -8.67 14.20
N LEU A 158 0.94 -8.71 12.87
CA LEU A 158 0.19 -7.88 11.94
C LEU A 158 -1.09 -8.61 11.49
N GLU A 159 -2.26 -7.99 11.73
CA GLU A 159 -3.51 -8.50 11.15
C GLU A 159 -3.59 -8.06 9.68
N VAL A 160 -3.73 -9.01 8.75
CA VAL A 160 -3.90 -8.76 7.32
C VAL A 160 -5.30 -9.14 6.90
N VAL A 161 -6.01 -8.23 6.22
CA VAL A 161 -7.38 -8.46 5.78
C VAL A 161 -7.59 -7.94 4.36
N GLU A 162 -7.99 -8.82 3.47
CA GLU A 162 -8.50 -8.43 2.16
C GLU A 162 -9.94 -7.92 2.28
N ILE A 163 -10.22 -6.79 1.65
CA ILE A 163 -11.55 -6.19 1.61
C ILE A 163 -12.00 -5.99 0.16
N VAL A 164 -13.08 -6.66 -0.20
CA VAL A 164 -13.71 -6.59 -1.53
C VAL A 164 -15.13 -6.03 -1.45
N GLY A 165 -15.75 -5.78 -2.59
CA GLY A 165 -17.13 -5.33 -2.71
C GLY A 165 -17.30 -3.84 -2.96
N THR A 166 -18.51 -3.33 -2.78
CA THR A 166 -18.86 -1.92 -2.99
C THR A 166 -18.18 -1.00 -1.97
N PRO A 167 -18.03 0.32 -2.23
CA PRO A 167 -17.47 1.26 -1.25
C PRO A 167 -18.12 1.16 0.13
N SER A 168 -19.45 1.10 0.19
CA SER A 168 -20.18 0.97 1.46
C SER A 168 -19.90 -0.34 2.20
N GLN A 169 -19.77 -1.46 1.48
CA GLN A 169 -19.42 -2.75 2.08
C GLN A 169 -17.99 -2.74 2.61
N ARG A 170 -17.06 -2.17 1.85
CA ARG A 170 -15.66 -2.02 2.27
C ARG A 170 -15.54 -1.18 3.54
N LEU A 171 -16.26 -0.05 3.61
CA LEU A 171 -16.28 0.81 4.79
C LEU A 171 -16.82 0.07 6.03
N LEU A 172 -17.97 -0.59 5.91
CA LEU A 172 -18.55 -1.38 7.00
C LEU A 172 -17.60 -2.49 7.47
N ARG A 173 -16.88 -3.13 6.54
CA ARG A 173 -15.90 -4.14 6.89
C ARG A 173 -14.74 -3.56 7.67
N LEU A 174 -14.16 -2.44 7.22
CA LEU A 174 -13.08 -1.74 7.92
C LEU A 174 -13.51 -1.32 9.33
N GLU A 175 -14.68 -0.69 9.47
CA GLU A 175 -15.24 -0.29 10.77
C GLU A 175 -15.40 -1.49 11.73
N SER A 176 -15.79 -2.66 11.22
CA SER A 176 -15.92 -3.89 12.02
C SER A 176 -14.59 -4.43 12.55
N LEU A 177 -13.47 -4.08 11.93
CA LEU A 177 -12.11 -4.46 12.35
C LEU A 177 -11.57 -3.51 13.41
N VAL A 178 -11.87 -2.22 13.28
CA VAL A 178 -11.39 -1.16 14.20
C VAL A 178 -12.19 -1.14 15.52
N GLY A 179 -13.44 -1.56 15.50
CA GLY A 179 -14.33 -1.58 16.69
C GLY A 179 -14.19 -2.81 17.59
N ARG A 180 -13.17 -3.64 17.37
CA ARG A 180 -12.86 -4.82 18.22
C ARG A 180 -11.84 -4.50 19.33
#